data_31dc617946a328a7bd0308eeb758f611
#
_entry.id   31dc617946a328a7bd0308eeb758f611
#
_cell.length_a   1.000
_cell.length_b   1.000
_cell.length_c   1.000
_cell.angle_alpha   90.00
_cell.angle_beta   90.00
_cell.angle_gamma   90.00
#
_symmetry.space_group_name_H-M   'P 1'
#
loop_
_entity.id
_entity.type
_entity.pdbx_description
1 polymer ?
#
loop_
_entity_poly.entity_id
_entity_poly.type
_entity_poly.pdbx_seq_one_letter_code
_entity_poly.pdbx_strand_id
1 'polypeptide(L)'
;YYAGDYADAASAEASGAPARTWVFETDGDGFAYLADEYKHSGDALYYQTNGDASIPLGTVLIQETRAPQGYNLDDGHGGNPKVFCVRITPNGAVGESVYTYNSPKVPDTVKRGDFRLVKEVPVEISDSPSSDMPQEVVRILVPGVKFELYNDSAEAVLSPETGKLVEPGNRVCTITVDENGLATTKDDNADAN
;
A
#
# COMPACT_ATOMS: atom_id res chain seq x y z
N TYR A 1 2.48 -5.80 -24.41
CA TYR A 1 3.55 -5.90 -25.38
C TYR A 1 3.16 -5.22 -26.68
N TYR A 2 4.03 -4.39 -27.19
CA TYR A 2 3.94 -3.69 -28.47
C TYR A 2 5.05 -4.19 -29.40
N ALA A 3 4.72 -4.50 -30.65
CA ALA A 3 5.67 -5.05 -31.62
C ALA A 3 6.67 -4.01 -32.19
N GLY A 4 6.62 -2.77 -31.73
CA GLY A 4 7.51 -1.68 -32.10
C GLY A 4 8.53 -1.35 -31.03
N ASP A 5 9.61 -0.68 -31.41
CA ASP A 5 10.63 -0.14 -30.51
C ASP A 5 10.27 1.30 -30.12
N TYR A 6 9.73 1.50 -28.92
CA TYR A 6 9.27 2.79 -28.40
C TYR A 6 10.14 3.24 -27.23
N ALA A 7 10.45 4.53 -27.17
CA ALA A 7 11.35 5.09 -26.17
C ALA A 7 10.70 5.16 -24.76
N ASP A 8 9.37 5.30 -24.71
CA ASP A 8 8.61 5.49 -23.48
C ASP A 8 7.18 4.91 -23.61
N ALA A 9 6.46 4.86 -22.51
CA ALA A 9 5.11 4.33 -22.43
C ALA A 9 4.12 5.14 -23.30
N ALA A 10 4.22 6.46 -23.28
CA ALA A 10 3.30 7.34 -24.02
C ALA A 10 3.43 7.12 -25.54
N SER A 11 4.65 6.96 -26.06
CA SER A 11 4.93 6.65 -27.44
C SER A 11 4.37 5.28 -27.87
N ALA A 12 4.48 4.27 -26.99
CA ALA A 12 3.94 2.94 -27.22
C ALA A 12 2.41 2.97 -27.27
N GLU A 13 1.76 3.60 -26.29
CA GLU A 13 0.31 3.73 -26.23
C GLU A 13 -0.28 4.52 -27.39
N ALA A 14 0.39 5.60 -27.81
CA ALA A 14 -0.01 6.40 -28.96
C ALA A 14 0.08 5.63 -30.30
N SER A 15 0.84 4.53 -30.36
CA SER A 15 0.96 3.70 -31.55
C SER A 15 -0.26 2.82 -31.84
N GLY A 16 -1.14 2.66 -30.86
CA GLY A 16 -2.37 1.86 -30.97
C GLY A 16 -2.47 0.79 -29.89
N ALA A 17 -3.30 -0.23 -30.15
CA ALA A 17 -3.49 -1.33 -29.21
C ALA A 17 -2.24 -2.22 -29.08
N PRO A 18 -1.95 -2.78 -27.89
CA PRO A 18 -0.88 -3.74 -27.73
C PRO A 18 -1.12 -5.01 -28.56
N ALA A 19 -0.05 -5.60 -29.03
CA ALA A 19 -0.12 -6.87 -29.77
C ALA A 19 -0.50 -8.04 -28.86
N ARG A 20 -0.13 -7.99 -27.58
CA ARG A 20 -0.55 -8.94 -26.52
C ARG A 20 -0.60 -8.27 -25.17
N THR A 21 -1.51 -8.77 -24.33
CA THR A 21 -1.66 -8.34 -22.94
C THR A 21 -1.72 -9.56 -22.04
N TRP A 22 -1.01 -9.52 -20.93
CA TRP A 22 -1.00 -10.56 -19.90
C TRP A 22 -1.20 -9.96 -18.53
N VAL A 23 -1.80 -10.74 -17.64
CA VAL A 23 -1.85 -10.47 -16.22
C VAL A 23 -1.07 -11.57 -15.51
N PHE A 24 -0.07 -11.18 -14.74
CA PHE A 24 0.70 -12.08 -13.89
C PHE A 24 0.35 -11.83 -12.43
N GLU A 25 0.41 -12.88 -11.62
CA GLU A 25 0.23 -12.79 -10.19
C GLU A 25 1.55 -13.16 -9.50
N THR A 26 1.94 -12.35 -8.49
CA THR A 26 3.13 -12.63 -7.70
C THR A 26 2.87 -13.80 -6.73
N ASP A 27 3.92 -14.57 -6.47
CA ASP A 27 3.90 -15.61 -5.44
C ASP A 27 3.96 -15.02 -4.01
N GLY A 28 4.04 -15.91 -3.00
CA GLY A 28 4.09 -15.51 -1.60
C GLY A 28 5.33 -14.71 -1.19
N ASP A 29 6.37 -14.73 -2.02
CA ASP A 29 7.61 -13.97 -1.83
C ASP A 29 7.62 -12.66 -2.64
N GLY A 30 6.53 -12.38 -3.38
CA GLY A 30 6.35 -11.16 -4.17
C GLY A 30 6.99 -11.20 -5.55
N PHE A 31 7.36 -12.38 -6.06
CA PHE A 31 7.95 -12.54 -7.40
C PHE A 31 6.94 -13.06 -8.41
N ALA A 32 7.06 -12.59 -9.64
CA ALA A 32 6.44 -13.19 -10.82
C ALA A 32 7.46 -13.29 -11.95
N TYR A 33 7.38 -14.37 -12.69
CA TYR A 33 8.24 -14.62 -13.84
C TYR A 33 7.44 -14.80 -15.11
N LEU A 34 8.08 -14.66 -16.26
CA LEU A 34 7.48 -14.93 -17.56
C LEU A 34 7.33 -16.45 -17.75
N ALA A 35 6.29 -17.01 -17.11
CA ALA A 35 5.96 -18.42 -17.17
C ALA A 35 4.46 -18.63 -16.99
N ASP A 36 3.91 -19.73 -17.51
CA ASP A 36 2.46 -20.00 -17.45
C ASP A 36 1.94 -20.13 -16.02
N GLU A 37 2.78 -20.58 -15.09
CA GLU A 37 2.44 -20.76 -13.67
C GLU A 37 2.14 -19.43 -12.97
N TYR A 38 2.74 -18.32 -13.42
CA TYR A 38 2.48 -16.97 -12.89
C TYR A 38 1.42 -16.22 -13.70
N LYS A 39 1.07 -16.72 -14.89
CA LYS A 39 0.09 -16.07 -15.76
C LYS A 39 -1.32 -16.32 -15.25
N HIS A 40 -1.95 -15.30 -14.69
CA HIS A 40 -3.34 -15.35 -14.22
C HIS A 40 -4.34 -15.30 -15.39
N SER A 41 -4.11 -14.42 -16.38
CA SER A 41 -5.02 -14.26 -17.54
C SER A 41 -4.33 -13.56 -18.71
N GLY A 42 -5.07 -13.39 -19.82
CA GLY A 42 -4.62 -12.70 -21.03
C GLY A 42 -4.21 -13.65 -22.14
N ASP A 43 -3.45 -13.13 -23.10
CA ASP A 43 -3.03 -13.85 -24.32
C ASP A 43 -2.08 -15.01 -24.02
N ALA A 44 -1.85 -15.89 -25.00
CA ALA A 44 -0.81 -16.92 -24.92
C ALA A 44 0.58 -16.27 -24.82
N LEU A 45 1.49 -16.88 -24.08
CA LEU A 45 2.90 -16.46 -24.06
C LEU A 45 3.55 -16.73 -25.43
N TYR A 46 4.66 -16.09 -25.68
CA TYR A 46 5.56 -16.50 -26.76
C TYR A 46 6.57 -17.51 -26.23
N TYR A 47 6.99 -18.44 -27.06
CA TYR A 47 7.96 -19.49 -26.68
C TYR A 47 9.08 -19.56 -27.70
N GLN A 48 10.26 -19.85 -27.21
CA GLN A 48 11.39 -20.25 -28.03
C GLN A 48 11.23 -21.71 -28.50
N THR A 49 12.08 -22.12 -29.42
CA THR A 49 12.07 -23.50 -29.96
C THR A 49 12.40 -24.56 -28.89
N ASN A 50 13.07 -24.19 -27.81
CA ASN A 50 13.37 -25.04 -26.67
C ASN A 50 12.20 -25.15 -25.66
N GLY A 51 11.11 -24.41 -25.87
CA GLY A 51 9.93 -24.37 -24.99
C GLY A 51 9.97 -23.31 -23.90
N ASP A 52 11.04 -22.55 -23.78
CA ASP A 52 11.12 -21.47 -22.77
C ASP A 52 10.25 -20.28 -23.20
N ALA A 53 9.51 -19.72 -22.25
CA ALA A 53 8.76 -18.49 -22.47
C ALA A 53 9.71 -17.34 -22.79
N SER A 54 9.31 -16.48 -23.71
CA SER A 54 10.14 -15.38 -24.20
C SER A 54 9.29 -14.19 -24.58
N ILE A 55 9.93 -13.03 -24.72
CA ILE A 55 9.30 -11.82 -25.30
C ILE A 55 10.04 -11.50 -26.58
N PRO A 56 9.34 -11.36 -27.71
CA PRO A 56 9.96 -10.92 -28.96
C PRO A 56 10.53 -9.49 -28.88
N LEU A 57 11.33 -9.11 -29.87
CA LEU A 57 11.80 -7.72 -30.00
C LEU A 57 10.62 -6.75 -30.06
N GLY A 58 10.71 -5.67 -29.29
CA GLY A 58 9.64 -4.68 -29.15
C GLY A 58 9.66 -3.98 -27.81
N THR A 59 8.52 -3.49 -27.37
CA THR A 59 8.37 -2.75 -26.11
C THR A 59 7.35 -3.43 -25.22
N VAL A 60 7.69 -3.58 -23.93
CA VAL A 60 6.78 -4.09 -22.89
C VAL A 60 6.48 -2.96 -21.93
N LEU A 61 5.20 -2.73 -21.67
CA LEU A 61 4.75 -1.88 -20.58
C LEU A 61 4.30 -2.79 -19.44
N ILE A 62 4.80 -2.51 -18.22
CA ILE A 62 4.47 -3.26 -17.01
C ILE A 62 3.86 -2.29 -16.02
N GLN A 63 2.67 -2.61 -15.53
CA GLN A 63 1.97 -1.81 -14.52
C GLN A 63 1.31 -2.74 -13.52
N GLU A 64 1.39 -2.39 -12.25
CA GLU A 64 0.59 -3.02 -11.22
C GLU A 64 -0.89 -2.62 -11.38
N THR A 65 -1.78 -3.61 -11.34
CA THR A 65 -3.23 -3.40 -11.48
C THR A 65 -4.02 -3.74 -10.21
N ARG A 66 -3.37 -4.38 -9.24
CA ARG A 66 -3.96 -4.73 -7.96
C ARG A 66 -2.87 -4.79 -6.89
N ALA A 67 -2.94 -3.91 -5.90
CA ALA A 67 -2.07 -3.96 -4.75
C ALA A 67 -2.43 -5.12 -3.80
N PRO A 68 -1.49 -5.59 -2.97
CA PRO A 68 -1.77 -6.52 -1.88
C PRO A 68 -2.78 -5.94 -0.89
N GLN A 69 -3.42 -6.84 -0.12
CA GLN A 69 -4.35 -6.41 0.92
C GLN A 69 -3.64 -5.52 1.96
N GLY A 70 -4.26 -4.38 2.29
CA GLY A 70 -3.70 -3.40 3.23
C GLY A 70 -2.80 -2.34 2.59
N TYR A 71 -2.57 -2.40 1.28
CA TYR A 71 -1.76 -1.45 0.53
C TYR A 71 -2.58 -0.65 -0.49
N ASN A 72 -2.11 0.54 -0.83
CA ASN A 72 -2.70 1.33 -1.90
C ASN A 72 -2.11 0.93 -3.23
N LEU A 73 -2.93 0.95 -4.27
CA LEU A 73 -2.47 0.84 -5.64
C LEU A 73 -2.02 2.24 -6.10
N ASP A 74 -0.74 2.54 -5.95
CA ASP A 74 -0.17 3.84 -6.29
C ASP A 74 1.31 3.73 -6.72
N ASP A 75 1.99 4.86 -6.87
CA ASP A 75 3.43 4.92 -7.21
C ASP A 75 4.36 4.84 -5.99
N GLY A 76 3.84 4.50 -4.81
CA GLY A 76 4.56 4.54 -3.54
C GLY A 76 4.57 5.92 -2.87
N HIS A 77 3.89 6.92 -3.47
CA HIS A 77 3.80 8.31 -2.99
C HIS A 77 2.36 8.84 -3.03
N GLY A 78 1.37 7.96 -3.24
CA GLY A 78 -0.04 8.33 -3.33
C GLY A 78 -0.48 8.84 -4.71
N GLY A 79 0.37 8.66 -5.73
CA GLY A 79 0.04 8.94 -7.14
C GLY A 79 -0.60 7.77 -7.86
N ASN A 80 -0.63 7.82 -9.20
CA ASN A 80 -1.07 6.70 -10.02
C ASN A 80 0.00 5.60 -10.05
N PRO A 81 -0.37 4.31 -10.22
CA PRO A 81 0.58 3.23 -10.40
C PRO A 81 1.56 3.52 -11.52
N LYS A 82 2.85 3.33 -11.25
CA LYS A 82 3.92 3.57 -12.22
C LYS A 82 3.81 2.57 -13.38
N VAL A 83 3.99 3.07 -14.60
CA VAL A 83 4.16 2.24 -15.80
C VAL A 83 5.64 2.13 -16.12
N PHE A 84 6.18 0.92 -16.08
CA PHE A 84 7.55 0.63 -16.48
C PHE A 84 7.60 0.35 -17.98
N CYS A 85 8.52 0.98 -18.68
CA CYS A 85 8.73 0.78 -20.11
C CYS A 85 10.05 0.03 -20.33
N VAL A 86 9.94 -1.16 -20.92
CA VAL A 86 11.08 -2.05 -21.18
C VAL A 86 11.15 -2.35 -22.67
N ARG A 87 12.29 -2.01 -23.29
CA ARG A 87 12.55 -2.28 -24.70
C ARG A 87 13.37 -3.57 -24.83
N ILE A 88 12.86 -4.50 -25.63
CA ILE A 88 13.55 -5.75 -25.94
C ILE A 88 14.27 -5.57 -27.27
N THR A 89 15.58 -5.52 -27.22
CA THR A 89 16.43 -5.28 -28.40
C THR A 89 17.31 -6.50 -28.69
N PRO A 90 17.95 -6.59 -29.87
CA PRO A 90 18.89 -7.66 -30.18
C PRO A 90 20.08 -7.77 -29.21
N ASN A 91 20.37 -6.68 -28.49
CA ASN A 91 21.46 -6.59 -27.52
C ASN A 91 20.97 -6.82 -26.08
N GLY A 92 19.72 -7.24 -25.88
CA GLY A 92 19.10 -7.45 -24.59
C GLY A 92 18.02 -6.43 -24.25
N ALA A 93 17.49 -6.50 -23.04
CA ALA A 93 16.50 -5.57 -22.56
C ALA A 93 17.13 -4.23 -22.17
N VAL A 94 16.49 -3.14 -22.57
CA VAL A 94 16.91 -1.76 -22.27
C VAL A 94 15.70 -1.03 -21.66
N GLY A 95 15.89 -0.42 -20.50
CA GLY A 95 14.83 0.34 -19.81
C GLY A 95 15.15 0.55 -18.35
N GLU A 96 14.21 1.08 -17.59
CA GLU A 96 14.34 1.24 -16.14
C GLU A 96 14.54 -0.14 -15.49
N SER A 97 15.76 -0.43 -15.07
CA SER A 97 16.10 -1.55 -14.17
C SER A 97 15.75 -2.97 -14.65
N VAL A 98 15.97 -3.31 -15.90
CA VAL A 98 15.97 -4.73 -16.31
C VAL A 98 17.41 -5.21 -16.51
N TYR A 99 18.09 -5.38 -15.41
CA TYR A 99 19.22 -6.33 -15.38
C TYR A 99 18.60 -7.73 -15.23
N THR A 100 19.24 -8.74 -15.85
CA THR A 100 18.81 -10.13 -15.91
C THR A 100 18.53 -10.80 -14.56
N TYR A 101 18.71 -10.12 -13.44
CA TYR A 101 18.50 -10.60 -12.09
C TYR A 101 17.75 -9.60 -11.17
N ASN A 102 17.32 -8.45 -11.67
CA ASN A 102 16.60 -7.46 -10.88
C ASN A 102 15.23 -7.20 -11.51
N SER A 103 14.21 -7.80 -10.93
CA SER A 103 12.81 -7.46 -11.25
C SER A 103 12.53 -6.01 -10.89
N PRO A 104 11.70 -5.28 -11.64
CA PRO A 104 11.20 -3.97 -11.22
C PRO A 104 10.60 -4.10 -9.82
N LYS A 105 10.97 -3.20 -8.91
CA LYS A 105 10.32 -3.10 -7.62
C LYS A 105 9.20 -2.08 -7.72
N VAL A 106 8.00 -2.49 -7.38
CA VAL A 106 6.83 -1.61 -7.27
C VAL A 106 6.61 -1.35 -5.78
N PRO A 107 6.91 -0.14 -5.29
CA PRO A 107 6.61 0.20 -3.91
C PRO A 107 5.12 0.52 -3.76
N ASP A 108 4.50 -0.04 -2.74
CA ASP A 108 3.12 0.24 -2.38
C ASP A 108 3.04 1.07 -1.11
N THR A 109 2.06 1.98 -1.04
CA THR A 109 1.75 2.71 0.19
C THR A 109 0.75 1.92 1.03
N VAL A 110 1.06 1.77 2.31
CA VAL A 110 0.15 1.12 3.26
C VAL A 110 -1.09 1.99 3.45
N LYS A 111 -2.28 1.41 3.36
CA LYS A 111 -3.53 2.07 3.73
C LYS A 111 -3.50 2.37 5.23
N ARG A 112 -3.47 3.64 5.59
CA ARG A 112 -3.44 4.09 6.98
C ARG A 112 -4.66 4.95 7.28
N GLY A 113 -5.26 4.73 8.44
CA GLY A 113 -6.28 5.59 9.02
C GLY A 113 -5.75 6.17 10.32
N ASP A 114 -5.98 7.46 10.56
CA ASP A 114 -5.65 8.10 11.82
C ASP A 114 -6.86 8.06 12.76
N PHE A 115 -6.60 7.75 14.01
CA PHE A 115 -7.56 7.88 15.09
C PHE A 115 -6.99 8.82 16.15
N ARG A 116 -7.81 9.80 16.56
CA ARG A 116 -7.46 10.74 17.60
C ARG A 116 -8.56 10.79 18.66
N LEU A 117 -8.19 10.64 19.91
CA LEU A 117 -9.09 10.70 21.05
C LEU A 117 -8.50 11.62 22.12
N VAL A 118 -9.34 12.47 22.69
CA VAL A 118 -9.00 13.30 23.86
C VAL A 118 -9.78 12.77 25.05
N LYS A 119 -9.07 12.40 26.14
CA LYS A 119 -9.68 11.95 27.38
C LYS A 119 -9.73 13.09 28.39
N GLU A 120 -10.94 13.49 28.70
CA GLU A 120 -11.22 14.50 29.73
C GLU A 120 -12.14 13.91 30.81
N VAL A 121 -11.98 14.37 32.06
CA VAL A 121 -12.91 14.08 33.15
C VAL A 121 -13.46 15.40 33.69
N PRO A 122 -14.76 15.57 33.76
CA PRO A 122 -15.35 16.75 34.40
C PRO A 122 -15.09 16.67 35.91
N VAL A 123 -14.61 17.74 36.47
CA VAL A 123 -14.45 17.90 37.92
C VAL A 123 -15.31 19.08 38.37
N GLU A 124 -16.24 18.81 39.26
CA GLU A 124 -17.04 19.86 39.91
C GLU A 124 -16.19 20.49 41.00
N ILE A 125 -15.88 21.76 40.83
CA ILE A 125 -15.23 22.54 41.87
C ILE A 125 -16.33 23.18 42.73
N SER A 126 -16.59 22.59 43.90
CA SER A 126 -17.51 23.14 44.87
C SER A 126 -16.74 23.92 45.95
N ASP A 127 -16.39 25.16 45.67
CA ASP A 127 -15.75 26.05 46.61
C ASP A 127 -16.68 27.11 47.20
N SER A 128 -17.99 26.91 47.19
CA SER A 128 -18.87 27.91 47.81
C SER A 128 -20.16 27.31 48.37
N PRO A 129 -20.53 27.62 49.60
CA PRO A 129 -21.81 27.22 50.22
C PRO A 129 -22.99 28.12 49.82
N SER A 130 -22.93 28.87 48.76
CA SER A 130 -24.05 29.71 48.29
C SER A 130 -24.66 29.15 47.03
N SER A 131 -25.93 28.78 47.15
CA SER A 131 -26.72 27.98 46.22
C SER A 131 -27.17 28.69 44.94
N ASP A 132 -26.63 29.85 44.56
CA ASP A 132 -27.11 30.64 43.42
C ASP A 132 -26.06 30.94 42.33
N MET A 133 -24.88 30.31 42.39
CA MET A 133 -23.89 30.46 41.32
C MET A 133 -23.87 29.18 40.47
N PRO A 134 -23.76 29.29 39.14
CA PRO A 134 -23.57 28.09 38.28
C PRO A 134 -22.27 27.41 38.67
N GLN A 135 -22.35 26.09 38.92
CA GLN A 135 -21.17 25.26 39.19
C GLN A 135 -20.23 25.33 37.98
N GLU A 136 -19.01 25.78 38.19
CA GLU A 136 -17.99 25.75 37.16
C GLU A 136 -17.48 24.30 37.00
N VAL A 137 -17.74 23.70 35.85
CA VAL A 137 -17.23 22.40 35.50
C VAL A 137 -15.88 22.57 34.81
N VAL A 138 -14.81 22.27 35.50
CA VAL A 138 -13.48 22.21 34.90
C VAL A 138 -13.23 20.82 34.33
N ARG A 139 -12.71 20.76 33.10
CA ARG A 139 -12.32 19.53 32.46
C ARG A 139 -10.83 19.30 32.67
N ILE A 140 -10.44 18.17 33.26
CA ILE A 140 -9.04 17.79 33.45
C ILE A 140 -8.67 16.72 32.44
N LEU A 141 -7.52 16.90 31.80
CA LEU A 141 -6.89 15.89 30.97
C LEU A 141 -6.39 14.74 31.85
N VAL A 142 -6.59 13.48 31.38
CA VAL A 142 -6.22 12.31 32.17
C VAL A 142 -5.22 11.47 31.37
N PRO A 143 -3.90 11.66 31.62
CA PRO A 143 -2.87 10.86 30.97
C PRO A 143 -2.83 9.43 31.51
N GLY A 144 -2.19 8.54 30.75
CA GLY A 144 -1.96 7.15 31.12
C GLY A 144 -3.14 6.20 30.92
N VAL A 145 -4.31 6.71 30.52
CA VAL A 145 -5.45 5.84 30.16
C VAL A 145 -5.12 5.09 28.88
N LYS A 146 -5.41 3.78 28.85
CA LYS A 146 -5.18 2.92 27.69
C LYS A 146 -6.48 2.56 27.02
N PHE A 147 -6.46 2.56 25.68
CA PHE A 147 -7.55 2.09 24.85
C PHE A 147 -7.05 0.98 23.94
N GLU A 148 -7.80 -0.11 23.86
CA GLU A 148 -7.58 -1.16 22.87
C GLU A 148 -8.45 -0.90 21.65
N LEU A 149 -7.84 -0.94 20.47
CA LEU A 149 -8.54 -0.81 19.19
C LEU A 149 -8.73 -2.19 18.57
N TYR A 150 -9.93 -2.45 18.09
CA TYR A 150 -10.30 -3.70 17.43
C TYR A 150 -10.69 -3.44 15.98
N ASN A 151 -10.41 -4.41 15.12
CA ASN A 151 -10.83 -4.36 13.72
C ASN A 151 -12.33 -4.69 13.62
N ASP A 152 -13.16 -3.70 13.39
CA ASP A 152 -14.60 -3.84 13.17
C ASP A 152 -14.99 -3.76 11.67
N SER A 153 -13.98 -3.80 10.77
CA SER A 153 -14.21 -3.85 9.33
C SER A 153 -14.47 -5.29 8.86
N ALA A 154 -14.95 -5.45 7.62
CA ALA A 154 -15.13 -6.76 7.00
C ALA A 154 -13.82 -7.38 6.48
N GLU A 155 -12.71 -6.61 6.47
CA GLU A 155 -11.42 -7.01 5.89
C GLU A 155 -10.31 -6.93 6.93
N ALA A 156 -9.22 -7.66 6.71
CA ALA A 156 -8.03 -7.55 7.53
C ALA A 156 -7.39 -6.15 7.39
N VAL A 157 -6.90 -5.60 8.51
CA VAL A 157 -6.22 -4.30 8.57
C VAL A 157 -4.80 -4.46 9.08
N LEU A 158 -3.90 -3.58 8.67
CA LEU A 158 -2.52 -3.64 9.13
C LEU A 158 -2.40 -3.04 10.54
N SER A 159 -1.84 -3.80 11.49
CA SER A 159 -1.55 -3.30 12.84
C SER A 159 -0.33 -2.38 12.82
N PRO A 160 -0.43 -1.15 13.34
CA PRO A 160 0.73 -0.27 13.49
C PRO A 160 1.71 -0.77 14.56
N GLU A 161 1.24 -1.57 15.52
CA GLU A 161 2.05 -2.12 16.62
C GLU A 161 2.94 -3.28 16.15
N THR A 162 2.45 -4.12 15.24
CA THR A 162 3.12 -5.38 14.87
C THR A 162 3.55 -5.45 13.40
N GLY A 163 3.06 -4.54 12.54
CA GLY A 163 3.25 -4.60 11.10
C GLY A 163 2.59 -5.82 10.42
N LYS A 164 1.65 -6.50 11.10
CA LYS A 164 0.96 -7.69 10.58
C LYS A 164 -0.51 -7.40 10.33
N LEU A 165 -1.09 -8.15 9.41
CA LEU A 165 -2.54 -8.13 9.17
C LEU A 165 -3.29 -8.69 10.37
N VAL A 166 -4.37 -8.01 10.73
CA VAL A 166 -5.28 -8.34 11.83
C VAL A 166 -6.67 -8.57 11.26
N GLU A 167 -7.16 -9.79 11.40
CA GLU A 167 -8.48 -10.20 10.93
C GLU A 167 -9.61 -9.47 11.67
N PRO A 168 -10.81 -9.38 11.07
CA PRO A 168 -12.00 -8.81 11.71
C PRO A 168 -12.24 -9.36 13.11
N GLY A 169 -12.65 -8.49 14.03
CA GLY A 169 -12.93 -8.82 15.42
C GLY A 169 -11.70 -8.94 16.33
N ASN A 170 -10.48 -8.87 15.80
CA ASN A 170 -9.26 -8.98 16.60
C ASN A 170 -8.68 -7.61 16.97
N ARG A 171 -7.86 -7.59 18.05
CA ARG A 171 -7.19 -6.39 18.53
C ARG A 171 -6.11 -5.92 17.53
N VAL A 172 -6.21 -4.68 17.11
CA VAL A 172 -5.27 -4.03 16.18
C VAL A 172 -4.06 -3.48 16.92
N CYS A 173 -4.30 -2.67 17.97
CA CYS A 173 -3.24 -2.07 18.78
C CYS A 173 -3.80 -1.54 20.10
N THR A 174 -2.89 -1.10 20.98
CA THR A 174 -3.20 -0.35 22.20
C THR A 174 -2.64 1.06 22.06
N ILE A 175 -3.47 2.06 22.35
CA ILE A 175 -3.04 3.46 22.42
C ILE A 175 -3.11 3.97 23.84
N THR A 176 -2.17 4.84 24.23
CA THR A 176 -2.09 5.41 25.58
C THR A 176 -2.25 6.93 25.50
N VAL A 177 -3.06 7.48 26.37
CA VAL A 177 -3.25 8.92 26.50
C VAL A 177 -1.97 9.58 27.03
N ASP A 178 -1.46 10.57 26.32
CA ASP A 178 -0.27 11.33 26.69
C ASP A 178 -0.55 12.40 27.77
N GLU A 179 0.47 13.21 28.09
CA GLU A 179 0.37 14.29 29.08
C GLU A 179 -0.60 15.42 28.66
N ASN A 180 -0.89 15.53 27.35
CA ASN A 180 -1.84 16.48 26.80
C ASN A 180 -3.27 15.92 26.71
N GLY A 181 -3.51 14.75 27.30
CA GLY A 181 -4.81 14.08 27.24
C GLY A 181 -5.13 13.47 25.86
N LEU A 182 -4.15 13.36 24.96
CA LEU A 182 -4.32 12.89 23.61
C LEU A 182 -3.86 11.42 23.47
N ALA A 183 -4.67 10.61 22.81
CA ALA A 183 -4.26 9.31 22.28
C ALA A 183 -4.47 9.28 20.77
N THR A 184 -3.50 8.77 20.03
CA THR A 184 -3.53 8.71 18.57
C THR A 184 -2.88 7.43 18.07
N THR A 185 -3.33 6.94 16.92
CA THR A 185 -2.66 5.87 16.17
C THR A 185 -1.54 6.40 15.28
N LYS A 186 -1.43 7.72 15.14
CA LYS A 186 -0.35 8.34 14.41
C LYS A 186 0.92 8.28 15.26
N ASP A 187 1.83 7.38 14.90
CA ASP A 187 3.16 7.31 15.47
C ASP A 187 4.10 8.15 14.60
N ASP A 188 4.78 9.12 15.22
CA ASP A 188 5.80 9.93 14.54
C ASP A 188 6.97 9.09 14.03
N ASN A 189 7.13 7.87 14.52
CA ASN A 189 8.11 6.89 14.04
C ASN A 189 7.59 6.00 12.91
N ALA A 190 6.32 6.00 12.58
CA ALA A 190 5.75 5.20 11.50
C ALA A 190 6.08 5.76 10.10
N ASP A 191 6.51 7.00 10.02
CA ASP A 191 6.93 7.65 8.77
C ASP A 191 8.44 7.50 8.48
N ALA A 192 9.17 6.71 9.29
CA ALA A 192 10.62 6.56 9.21
C ALA A 192 11.11 5.29 8.48
N ASN A 193 10.22 4.57 7.75
CA ASN A 193 10.60 3.42 6.92
C ASN A 193 10.00 3.52 5.53
#